data_46f7666dedca592e5b3d2b6d8eabd48c
#
_entry.id   46f7666dedca592e5b3d2b6d8eabd48c
#
_cell.length_a   1.000
_cell.length_b   1.000
_cell.length_c   1.000
_cell.angle_alpha   90.00
_cell.angle_beta   90.00
_cell.angle_gamma   90.00
#
_symmetry.space_group_name_H-M   'P 1'
#
loop_
_entity.id
_entity.type
_entity.pdbx_description
1 polymer ?
#
loop_
_entity_poly.entity_id
_entity_poly.type
_entity_poly.pdbx_seq_one_letter_code
_entity_poly.pdbx_strand_id
1 'polypeptide(L)'
;MFPIHVHVTPIELITIKKMFPDCGKPDNDISTVVQSTGVTVGHVAIYACAPGYNELEGTIQRFCEEEGEWSAEAPICSPIGIVYTGCD
;
A
#
# COMPACT_ATOMS: atom_id res chain seq x y z
N MET A 1 -24.70 36.06 -1.36
CA MET A 1 -24.93 35.60 -1.21
C MET A 1 -24.85 34.66 -1.78
N PHE A 2 -24.51 34.10 -2.15
CA PHE A 2 -24.54 33.35 -2.78
C PHE A 2 -23.36 32.74 -3.06
N PRO A 3 -22.48 33.08 -3.41
CA PRO A 3 -21.20 32.56 -3.71
C PRO A 3 -20.65 31.74 -2.62
N ILE A 4 -21.06 32.05 -1.53
CA ILE A 4 -20.65 31.34 -0.38
C ILE A 4 -20.86 29.89 -0.49
N HIS A 5 -21.89 29.50 -1.14
CA HIS A 5 -22.16 28.10 -1.28
C HIS A 5 -21.06 27.37 -1.96
N VAL A 6 -20.46 27.99 -2.88
CA VAL A 6 -19.42 27.37 -3.65
C VAL A 6 -18.31 26.89 -2.76
N HIS A 7 -17.94 27.71 -1.82
CA HIS A 7 -16.84 27.32 -0.96
C HIS A 7 -17.18 26.11 -0.14
N VAL A 8 -18.37 26.10 0.36
CA VAL A 8 -18.75 25.01 1.23
C VAL A 8 -18.72 23.69 0.53
N THR A 9 -19.17 23.66 -0.69
CA THR A 9 -19.28 22.43 -1.40
C THR A 9 -17.97 21.66 -1.53
N PRO A 10 -16.91 22.29 -1.99
CA PRO A 10 -15.64 21.55 -2.11
C PRO A 10 -15.16 21.02 -0.79
N ILE A 11 -15.34 21.79 0.23
CA ILE A 11 -14.91 21.35 1.54
C ILE A 11 -15.69 20.15 1.98
N GLU A 12 -16.95 20.14 1.72
CA GLU A 12 -17.76 19.01 2.11
C GLU A 12 -17.35 17.76 1.38
N LEU A 13 -17.00 17.88 0.12
CA LEU A 13 -16.56 16.72 -0.63
C LEU A 13 -15.32 16.12 -0.02
N ILE A 14 -14.39 16.95 0.37
CA ILE A 14 -13.17 16.46 0.98
C ILE A 14 -13.47 15.76 2.28
N THR A 15 -14.35 16.33 3.06
CA THR A 15 -14.73 15.74 4.33
C THR A 15 -15.35 14.38 4.14
N ILE A 16 -16.22 14.27 3.16
CA ILE A 16 -16.87 13.00 2.90
C ILE A 16 -15.86 11.94 2.55
N LYS A 17 -14.88 12.29 1.76
CA LYS A 17 -13.86 11.31 1.42
C LYS A 17 -13.15 10.81 2.65
N LYS A 18 -12.92 11.70 3.59
CA LYS A 18 -12.23 11.27 4.80
C LYS A 18 -13.07 10.37 5.66
N MET A 19 -14.34 10.48 5.58
CA MET A 19 -15.22 9.65 6.39
C MET A 19 -15.04 8.17 6.08
N PHE A 20 -14.63 7.87 4.87
CA PHE A 20 -14.44 6.47 4.50
C PHE A 20 -13.09 6.34 3.85
N PRO A 21 -12.04 6.50 4.63
CA PRO A 21 -10.69 6.42 4.07
C PRO A 21 -10.44 5.05 3.48
N ASP A 22 -9.75 5.07 2.38
CA ASP A 22 -9.52 3.88 1.59
C ASP A 22 -8.07 3.94 1.15
N CYS A 23 -7.27 2.99 1.58
CA CYS A 23 -5.87 2.97 1.22
C CYS A 23 -5.64 2.47 -0.20
N GLY A 24 -6.66 1.90 -0.79
CA GLY A 24 -6.51 1.33 -2.10
C GLY A 24 -5.71 0.06 -2.05
N LYS A 25 -5.53 -0.53 -3.19
CA LYS A 25 -4.81 -1.78 -3.28
C LYS A 25 -3.36 -1.56 -2.86
N PRO A 26 -2.83 -2.39 -1.95
CA PRO A 26 -1.44 -2.21 -1.54
C PRO A 26 -0.51 -2.46 -2.72
N ASP A 27 0.48 -1.61 -2.84
CA ASP A 27 1.42 -1.70 -3.95
C ASP A 27 2.50 -2.72 -3.64
N ASN A 28 3.05 -3.30 -4.68
CA ASN A 28 4.19 -4.20 -4.56
C ASN A 28 4.91 -4.22 -5.89
N ASP A 29 6.15 -4.67 -5.85
CA ASP A 29 6.89 -4.77 -7.09
C ASP A 29 7.00 -6.24 -7.49
N ILE A 30 7.78 -6.52 -8.52
CA ILE A 30 7.87 -7.85 -9.06
C ILE A 30 8.46 -8.84 -8.07
N SER A 31 9.20 -8.36 -7.08
CA SER A 31 9.89 -9.24 -6.15
C SER A 31 9.00 -9.75 -5.03
N THR A 32 7.81 -9.21 -4.87
CA THR A 32 6.93 -9.61 -3.77
C THR A 32 5.54 -9.92 -4.25
N VAL A 33 4.82 -10.66 -3.42
CA VAL A 33 3.38 -10.85 -3.58
C VAL A 33 2.75 -10.32 -2.32
N VAL A 34 1.52 -9.83 -2.43
CA VAL A 34 0.87 -9.22 -1.30
C VAL A 34 -0.57 -9.68 -1.22
N GLN A 35 -1.03 -9.89 0.00
CA GLN A 35 -2.43 -10.19 0.28
C GLN A 35 -2.92 -9.22 1.31
N SER A 36 -4.14 -8.73 1.16
CA SER A 36 -4.69 -7.84 2.16
C SER A 36 -6.04 -8.33 2.60
N THR A 37 -6.40 -8.00 3.84
CA THR A 37 -7.71 -8.35 4.36
C THR A 37 -8.76 -7.39 3.85
N GLY A 38 -8.35 -6.28 3.30
CA GLY A 38 -9.24 -5.26 2.77
C GLY A 38 -8.40 -4.03 2.49
N VAL A 39 -9.07 -2.94 2.15
CA VAL A 39 -8.35 -1.72 1.78
C VAL A 39 -8.76 -0.51 2.60
N THR A 40 -9.63 -0.69 3.59
CA THR A 40 -10.02 0.43 4.42
C THR A 40 -9.27 0.41 5.73
N VAL A 41 -9.44 1.47 6.51
CA VAL A 41 -8.68 1.64 7.75
C VAL A 41 -8.78 0.41 8.63
N GLY A 42 -7.65 0.01 9.17
CA GLY A 42 -7.58 -1.14 10.06
C GLY A 42 -7.26 -2.44 9.38
N HIS A 43 -7.34 -2.49 8.07
CA HIS A 43 -7.00 -3.71 7.37
C HIS A 43 -5.50 -3.83 7.22
N VAL A 44 -5.06 -5.02 6.91
CA VAL A 44 -3.66 -5.37 6.91
C VAL A 44 -3.26 -5.92 5.56
N ALA A 45 -2.08 -5.57 5.12
CA ALA A 45 -1.48 -6.14 3.92
C ALA A 45 -0.25 -6.92 4.35
N ILE A 46 -0.12 -8.16 3.88
CA ILE A 46 0.98 -9.03 4.25
C ILE A 46 1.74 -9.40 2.99
N TYR A 47 3.05 -9.28 3.06
CA TYR A 47 3.92 -9.47 1.91
C TYR A 47 4.77 -10.71 2.06
N ALA A 48 5.09 -11.31 0.95
CA ALA A 48 6.02 -12.44 0.90
C ALA A 48 6.84 -12.28 -0.38
N CYS A 49 7.96 -12.96 -0.43
CA CYS A 49 8.77 -12.93 -1.63
C CYS A 49 8.09 -13.71 -2.74
N ALA A 50 8.16 -13.18 -3.94
CA ALA A 50 7.64 -13.87 -5.11
C ALA A 50 8.56 -15.04 -5.46
N PRO A 51 8.07 -15.99 -6.26
CA PRO A 51 8.94 -17.09 -6.69
C PRO A 51 10.18 -16.55 -7.37
N GLY A 52 11.30 -17.09 -7.02
CA GLY A 52 12.57 -16.64 -7.57
C GLY A 52 13.22 -15.54 -6.77
N TYR A 53 12.60 -15.14 -5.67
CA TYR A 53 13.13 -14.07 -4.83
C TYR A 53 13.24 -14.54 -3.40
N ASN A 54 14.14 -13.93 -2.66
CA ASN A 54 14.40 -14.33 -1.30
C ASN A 54 14.88 -13.12 -0.52
N GLU A 55 14.97 -13.25 0.81
CA GLU A 55 15.49 -12.18 1.65
C GLU A 55 14.71 -10.90 1.52
N LEU A 56 13.57 -10.89 2.14
CA LEU A 56 12.72 -9.71 2.17
C LEU A 56 13.35 -8.63 3.02
N GLU A 57 13.41 -7.42 2.49
CA GLU A 57 13.86 -6.26 3.22
C GLU A 57 12.69 -5.33 3.43
N GLY A 58 12.54 -4.88 4.66
CA GLY A 58 11.48 -3.98 5.00
C GLY A 58 10.46 -4.68 5.86
N THR A 59 9.27 -4.12 5.91
CA THR A 59 8.19 -4.61 6.75
C THR A 59 7.34 -5.58 5.98
N ILE A 60 7.11 -6.78 6.52
CA ILE A 60 6.26 -7.73 5.83
C ILE A 60 4.80 -7.43 6.00
N GLN A 61 4.46 -6.50 6.87
CA GLN A 61 3.08 -6.23 7.18
C GLN A 61 2.84 -4.73 7.22
N ARG A 62 1.81 -4.28 6.53
CA ARG A 62 1.44 -2.88 6.50
C ARG A 62 0.00 -2.75 6.94
N PHE A 63 -0.34 -1.60 7.51
CA PHE A 63 -1.70 -1.33 7.98
C PHE A 63 -2.26 -0.15 7.23
N CYS A 64 -3.55 -0.20 6.96
CA CYS A 64 -4.22 0.96 6.38
C CYS A 64 -4.52 1.93 7.51
N GLU A 65 -3.89 3.09 7.46
CA GLU A 65 -3.98 4.07 8.53
C GLU A 65 -5.10 5.04 8.28
N GLU A 66 -5.39 5.81 9.30
CA GLU A 66 -6.55 6.69 9.27
C GLU A 66 -6.50 7.72 8.16
N GLU A 67 -5.32 8.06 7.71
CA GLU A 67 -5.17 9.01 6.63
C GLU A 67 -5.51 8.42 5.28
N GLY A 68 -5.74 7.13 5.22
CA GLY A 68 -5.99 6.49 3.95
C GLY A 68 -4.73 6.08 3.23
N GLU A 69 -3.68 5.83 3.97
CA GLU A 69 -2.41 5.41 3.40
C GLU A 69 -1.90 4.18 4.12
N TRP A 70 -1.23 3.32 3.41
CA TRP A 70 -0.61 2.15 4.02
C TRP A 70 0.60 2.59 4.81
N SER A 71 0.76 2.02 6.00
CA SER A 71 1.90 2.34 6.84
C SER A 71 3.18 1.83 6.20
N ALA A 72 4.28 2.48 6.48
CA ALA A 72 5.59 2.08 6.00
C ALA A 72 5.60 1.98 4.48
N GLU A 73 6.68 1.51 3.94
CA GLU A 73 6.82 1.33 2.51
C GLU A 73 6.72 -0.15 2.19
N ALA A 74 6.32 -0.46 0.96
CA ALA A 74 6.25 -1.83 0.53
C ALA A 74 7.64 -2.44 0.57
N PRO A 75 7.76 -3.67 1.08
CA PRO A 75 9.07 -4.33 1.13
C PRO A 75 9.47 -4.84 -0.23
N ILE A 76 10.73 -5.19 -0.35
CA ILE A 76 11.25 -5.78 -1.58
C ILE A 76 12.02 -7.03 -1.21
N CYS A 77 12.17 -7.91 -2.18
CA CYS A 77 12.97 -9.12 -2.01
C CYS A 77 14.07 -9.13 -3.05
N SER A 78 15.15 -9.81 -2.73
CA SER A 78 16.27 -9.93 -3.64
C SER A 78 16.13 -11.18 -4.49
N PRO A 79 16.59 -11.14 -5.74
CA PRO A 79 16.50 -12.34 -6.56
C PRO A 79 17.43 -13.42 -6.03
N ILE A 80 16.99 -14.66 -6.21
CA ILE A 80 17.77 -15.79 -5.79
C ILE A 80 18.80 -16.06 -6.85
N GLY A 81 19.80 -16.61 -6.49
CA GLY A 81 20.68 -17.12 -7.40
C GLY A 81 21.42 -16.30 -8.27
N ILE A 82 21.46 -15.34 -7.88
CA ILE A 82 22.13 -14.58 -8.52
C ILE A 82 23.17 -15.23 -8.90
N VAL A 83 23.25 -16.06 -8.46
CA VAL A 83 23.98 -16.74 -8.62
C VAL A 83 24.38 -17.25 -9.71
N TYR A 84 24.22 -17.42 -9.98
CA TYR A 84 24.66 -17.85 -10.71
C TYR A 84 24.94 -17.54 -11.60
N THR A 85 24.66 -17.13 -11.60
CA THR A 85 24.81 -16.83 -12.40
C THR A 85 25.76 -16.97 -12.75
N GLY A 86 26.05 -16.95 -12.53
CA GLY A 86 26.91 -16.93 -12.82
C GLY A 86 27.27 -17.73 -13.39
N CYS A 87 27.08 -18.18 -13.45
CA CYS A 87 27.56 -18.73 -13.89
C CYS A 87 27.74 -18.93 -14.79
N ASP A 88 27.66 -18.88 -15.03
CA ASP A 88 27.99 -18.99 -15.82
C ASP A 88 28.54 -19.00 -16.30
#